data_f75ccb3760db51fe4d81cc236cde5020
#
_entry.id   f75ccb3760db51fe4d81cc236cde5020
#
_cell.length_a   1.000
_cell.length_b   1.000
_cell.length_c   1.000
_cell.angle_alpha   90.00
_cell.angle_beta   90.00
_cell.angle_gamma   90.00
#
_symmetry.space_group_name_H-M   'P 1'
#
loop_
_entity.id
_entity.type
_entity.pdbx_description
1 polymer ?
#
loop_
_entity_poly.entity_id
_entity_poly.type
_entity_poly.pdbx_seq_one_letter_code
_entity_poly.pdbx_strand_id
1 'polypeptide(L)'
;RPPRSTLFPYTTLFRSVIPTYETIGYAAPLFLILVRICQGIAIGGELPGAWVFIHEHAPAGHKNAFVGFLTGCVTGGILLGSFVALLMNFIYTPAELSDWAWRVPFVIGGVFGLISIYLRRFLQETPVFKKMRESKALAKFPLEEVVKTSRFGIWISMFITWVLTGCIVVFILLMPGFVGGVLGFSPFETTYFQMGGLVCIVSSCWLTGRLADKHNPSTLCILFSAGFAVSSVAFFSLLYTAAPVV
;
A
#
# COMPACT_ATOMS: atom_id res chain seq x y z
N ARG A 1 3.40 25.86 -4.70
CA ARG A 1 3.89 24.47 -4.81
C ARG A 1 3.17 23.66 -3.74
N PRO A 2 2.55 22.51 -4.05
CA PRO A 2 1.99 21.65 -3.01
C PRO A 2 3.11 21.27 -2.02
N PRO A 3 2.82 21.14 -0.72
CA PRO A 3 3.82 20.72 0.25
C PRO A 3 4.32 19.32 -0.17
N ARG A 4 5.57 19.24 -0.59
CA ARG A 4 6.22 17.97 -0.93
C ARG A 4 6.42 17.24 0.39
N SER A 5 5.63 16.23 0.68
CA SER A 5 5.86 15.40 1.86
C SER A 5 7.14 14.59 1.64
N THR A 6 8.22 15.08 2.21
CA THR A 6 9.53 14.40 2.20
C THR A 6 9.66 13.42 3.38
N LEU A 7 8.61 13.30 4.21
CA LEU A 7 8.66 12.54 5.46
C LEU A 7 8.83 11.02 5.26
N PHE A 8 8.22 10.45 4.20
CA PHE A 8 8.21 9.00 3.99
C PHE A 8 9.61 8.36 3.87
N PRO A 9 10.55 8.89 3.05
CA PRO A 9 11.88 8.30 2.94
C PRO A 9 12.69 8.40 4.24
N TYR A 10 12.54 9.51 4.95
CA TYR A 10 13.26 9.69 6.23
C TYR A 10 12.76 8.72 7.30
N THR A 11 11.45 8.48 7.39
CA THR A 11 10.91 7.52 8.37
C THR A 11 11.38 6.09 8.12
N THR A 12 11.63 5.72 6.87
CA THR A 12 12.19 4.40 6.53
C THR A 12 13.65 4.28 6.95
N LEU A 13 14.48 5.32 6.72
CA LEU A 13 15.86 5.38 7.17
C LEU A 13 15.97 5.41 8.70
N PHE A 14 15.08 6.14 9.38
CA PHE A 14 15.06 6.19 10.85
C PHE A 14 14.91 4.80 11.49
N ARG A 15 14.18 3.88 10.86
CA ARG A 15 14.01 2.51 11.35
C ARG A 15 15.32 1.73 11.38
N SER A 16 16.21 1.93 10.42
CA SER A 16 17.50 1.23 10.39
C SER A 16 18.43 1.67 11.53
N VAL A 17 18.15 2.83 12.15
CA VAL A 17 18.98 3.44 13.20
C VAL A 17 18.37 3.32 14.60
N ILE A 18 17.09 2.88 14.71
CA ILE A 18 16.45 2.72 16.03
C ILE A 18 17.21 1.68 16.86
N PRO A 19 17.64 2.03 18.09
CA PRO A 19 18.25 1.07 19.00
C PRO A 19 17.28 -0.06 19.37
N THR A 20 17.84 -1.23 19.68
CA THR A 20 17.05 -2.42 20.05
C THR A 20 16.46 -2.28 21.44
N TYR A 21 15.47 -3.13 21.75
CA TYR A 21 14.88 -3.20 23.09
C TYR A 21 15.92 -3.43 24.20
N GLU A 22 16.94 -4.22 23.91
CA GLU A 22 18.05 -4.49 24.85
C GLU A 22 18.83 -3.22 25.22
N THR A 23 18.85 -2.21 24.34
CA THR A 23 19.61 -0.97 24.56
C THR A 23 18.81 0.09 25.26
N ILE A 24 17.52 0.27 24.88
CA ILE A 24 16.67 1.39 25.36
C ILE A 24 15.34 0.93 26.00
N GLY A 25 15.15 -0.38 26.17
CA GLY A 25 13.96 -0.95 26.82
C GLY A 25 12.65 -0.53 26.17
N TYR A 26 11.65 -0.17 26.98
CA TYR A 26 10.31 0.22 26.50
C TYR A 26 10.27 1.46 25.61
N ALA A 27 11.32 2.26 25.55
CA ALA A 27 11.40 3.38 24.62
C ALA A 27 11.48 2.90 23.14
N ALA A 28 12.04 1.71 22.84
CA ALA A 28 12.14 1.18 21.49
C ALA A 28 10.77 0.99 20.82
N PRO A 29 9.80 0.26 21.41
CA PRO A 29 8.47 0.14 20.82
C PRO A 29 7.72 1.48 20.75
N LEU A 30 7.92 2.39 21.72
CA LEU A 30 7.32 3.72 21.66
C LEU A 30 7.82 4.54 20.46
N PHE A 31 9.13 4.56 20.23
CA PHE A 31 9.70 5.20 19.03
C PHE A 31 9.19 4.55 17.75
N LEU A 32 9.06 3.23 17.70
CA LEU A 32 8.51 2.53 16.54
C LEU A 32 7.07 2.97 16.25
N ILE A 33 6.22 3.09 17.28
CA ILE A 33 4.84 3.56 17.15
C ILE A 33 4.81 5.00 16.63
N LEU A 34 5.62 5.89 17.18
CA LEU A 34 5.69 7.28 16.71
C LEU A 34 6.10 7.37 15.24
N VAL A 35 7.12 6.61 14.82
CA VAL A 35 7.53 6.55 13.41
C VAL A 35 6.42 5.98 12.53
N ARG A 36 5.65 4.99 13.00
CA ARG A 36 4.48 4.45 12.29
C ARG A 36 3.37 5.47 12.13
N ILE A 37 3.09 6.27 13.16
CA ILE A 37 2.09 7.36 13.07
C ILE A 37 2.53 8.40 12.03
N CYS A 38 3.77 8.87 12.08
CA CYS A 38 4.31 9.80 11.08
C CYS A 38 4.25 9.23 9.67
N GLN A 39 4.57 7.96 9.50
CA GLN A 39 4.48 7.24 8.22
C GLN A 39 3.03 7.17 7.71
N GLY A 40 2.07 6.87 8.59
CA GLY A 40 0.64 6.83 8.24
C GLY A 40 0.11 8.19 7.77
N ILE A 41 0.48 9.27 8.45
CA ILE A 41 0.13 10.65 8.06
C ILE A 41 0.71 10.98 6.67
N ALA A 42 1.97 10.63 6.41
CA ALA A 42 2.62 10.88 5.13
C ALA A 42 1.94 10.13 3.98
N ILE A 43 1.67 8.83 4.14
CA ILE A 43 0.99 8.00 3.14
C ILE A 43 -0.44 8.50 2.87
N GLY A 44 -1.17 8.89 3.93
CA GLY A 44 -2.55 9.37 3.82
C GLY A 44 -2.69 10.63 2.96
N GLY A 45 -1.66 11.49 2.90
CA GLY A 45 -1.64 12.64 2.00
C GLY A 45 -1.10 12.34 0.60
N GLU A 46 -0.19 11.39 0.48
CA GLU A 46 0.53 11.12 -0.76
C GLU A 46 -0.25 10.26 -1.75
N LEU A 47 -0.84 9.17 -1.28
CA LEU A 47 -1.47 8.17 -2.13
C LEU A 47 -2.73 8.69 -2.84
N PRO A 48 -3.69 9.35 -2.16
CA PRO A 48 -4.83 9.98 -2.83
C PRO A 48 -4.40 11.04 -3.85
N GLY A 49 -3.37 11.83 -3.52
CA GLY A 49 -2.80 12.82 -4.42
C GLY A 49 -2.22 12.19 -5.70
N ALA A 50 -1.58 11.04 -5.60
CA ALA A 50 -1.06 10.31 -6.75
C ALA A 50 -2.19 9.78 -7.66
N TRP A 51 -3.29 9.26 -7.10
CA TRP A 51 -4.45 8.82 -7.89
C TRP A 51 -5.10 9.97 -8.65
N VAL A 52 -5.31 11.12 -8.00
CA VAL A 52 -5.85 12.33 -8.64
C VAL A 52 -4.90 12.81 -9.74
N PHE A 53 -3.60 12.89 -9.45
CA PHE A 53 -2.58 13.31 -10.40
C PHE A 53 -2.59 12.46 -11.68
N ILE A 54 -2.59 11.14 -11.55
CA ILE A 54 -2.63 10.22 -12.68
C ILE A 54 -3.95 10.33 -13.46
N HIS A 55 -5.08 10.43 -12.74
CA HIS A 55 -6.39 10.57 -13.37
C HIS A 55 -6.51 11.86 -14.21
N GLU A 56 -5.91 12.97 -13.76
CA GLU A 56 -5.92 14.25 -14.45
C GLU A 56 -4.96 14.31 -15.65
N HIS A 57 -3.87 13.53 -15.64
CA HIS A 57 -2.92 13.43 -16.75
C HIS A 57 -3.26 12.33 -17.76
N ALA A 58 -4.14 11.41 -17.40
CA ALA A 58 -4.49 10.30 -18.27
C ALA A 58 -5.25 10.76 -19.51
N PRO A 59 -4.99 10.15 -20.68
CA PRO A 59 -5.74 10.42 -21.91
C PRO A 59 -7.24 10.13 -21.73
N ALA A 60 -8.08 10.88 -22.47
CA ALA A 60 -9.51 10.64 -22.47
C ALA A 60 -9.81 9.19 -22.90
N GLY A 61 -10.71 8.51 -22.17
CA GLY A 61 -11.08 7.11 -22.43
C GLY A 61 -10.16 6.06 -21.82
N HIS A 62 -9.04 6.45 -21.16
CA HIS A 62 -8.09 5.51 -20.52
C HIS A 62 -7.81 5.85 -19.05
N LYS A 63 -8.63 6.67 -18.43
CA LYS A 63 -8.39 7.17 -17.07
C LYS A 63 -8.34 6.07 -16.02
N ASN A 64 -9.27 5.12 -16.09
CA ASN A 64 -9.33 4.02 -15.14
C ASN A 64 -8.18 3.02 -15.35
N ALA A 65 -7.74 2.80 -16.61
CA ALA A 65 -6.57 1.97 -16.89
C ALA A 65 -5.29 2.54 -16.26
N PHE A 66 -5.09 3.86 -16.33
CA PHE A 66 -3.94 4.53 -15.73
C PHE A 66 -3.99 4.49 -14.20
N VAL A 67 -5.17 4.69 -13.60
CA VAL A 67 -5.36 4.55 -12.15
C VAL A 67 -5.13 3.10 -11.71
N GLY A 68 -5.64 2.12 -12.47
CA GLY A 68 -5.41 0.69 -12.23
C GLY A 68 -3.92 0.33 -12.32
N PHE A 69 -3.19 0.88 -13.30
CA PHE A 69 -1.75 0.69 -13.40
C PHE A 69 -1.01 1.24 -12.18
N LEU A 70 -1.34 2.47 -11.74
CA LEU A 70 -0.75 3.05 -10.52
C LEU A 70 -1.04 2.18 -9.30
N THR A 71 -2.28 1.68 -9.14
CA THR A 71 -2.66 0.79 -8.05
C THR A 71 -1.85 -0.52 -8.10
N GLY A 72 -1.66 -1.06 -9.30
CA GLY A 72 -0.77 -2.20 -9.55
C GLY A 72 0.67 -1.92 -9.12
N CYS A 73 1.21 -0.73 -9.40
CA CYS A 73 2.55 -0.33 -8.95
C CYS A 73 2.66 -0.25 -7.42
N VAL A 74 1.61 0.26 -6.74
CA VAL A 74 1.56 0.29 -5.26
C VAL A 74 1.62 -1.13 -4.69
N THR A 75 0.81 -2.05 -5.23
CA THR A 75 0.83 -3.48 -4.85
C THR A 75 2.15 -4.14 -5.25
N GLY A 76 2.73 -3.75 -6.38
CA GLY A 76 4.06 -4.17 -6.83
C GLY A 76 5.17 -3.81 -5.85
N GLY A 77 5.01 -2.72 -5.10
CA GLY A 77 5.90 -2.37 -3.98
C GLY A 77 5.87 -3.41 -2.86
N ILE A 78 4.70 -4.00 -2.57
CA ILE A 78 4.58 -5.09 -1.59
C ILE A 78 5.27 -6.35 -2.12
N LEU A 79 5.08 -6.67 -3.41
CA LEU A 79 5.74 -7.79 -4.08
C LEU A 79 7.27 -7.63 -4.02
N LEU A 80 7.78 -6.45 -4.31
CA LEU A 80 9.21 -6.14 -4.21
C LEU A 80 9.72 -6.32 -2.77
N GLY A 81 8.96 -5.85 -1.78
CA GLY A 81 9.28 -6.05 -0.37
C GLY A 81 9.34 -7.52 0.03
N SER A 82 8.37 -8.33 -0.43
CA SER A 82 8.35 -9.77 -0.21
C SER A 82 9.53 -10.47 -0.89
N PHE A 83 9.90 -10.03 -2.09
CA PHE A 83 11.08 -10.54 -2.80
C PHE A 83 12.37 -10.23 -2.05
N VAL A 84 12.53 -8.99 -1.55
CA VAL A 84 13.68 -8.62 -0.72
C VAL A 84 13.73 -9.47 0.55
N ALA A 85 12.58 -9.68 1.23
CA ALA A 85 12.52 -10.52 2.41
C ALA A 85 12.93 -11.97 2.10
N LEU A 86 12.51 -12.52 0.96
CA LEU A 86 12.93 -13.84 0.50
C LEU A 86 14.43 -13.92 0.27
N LEU A 87 15.01 -12.95 -0.42
CA LEU A 87 16.47 -12.84 -0.63
C LEU A 87 17.24 -12.76 0.69
N MET A 88 16.73 -11.99 1.66
CA MET A 88 17.36 -11.87 2.97
C MET A 88 17.41 -13.23 3.68
N ASN A 89 16.31 -13.99 3.65
CA ASN A 89 16.27 -15.34 4.23
C ASN A 89 17.15 -16.37 3.50
N PHE A 90 17.47 -16.10 2.22
CA PHE A 90 18.36 -16.96 1.43
C PHE A 90 19.83 -16.64 1.65
N ILE A 91 20.17 -15.36 1.85
CA ILE A 91 21.56 -14.87 1.95
C ILE A 91 22.07 -14.95 3.39
N TYR A 92 21.23 -14.67 4.38
CA TYR A 92 21.62 -14.55 5.79
C TYR A 92 21.05 -15.67 6.64
N THR A 93 21.81 -16.08 7.63
CA THR A 93 21.35 -17.03 8.65
C THR A 93 20.33 -16.40 9.60
N PRO A 94 19.46 -17.19 10.27
CA PRO A 94 18.50 -16.66 11.24
C PRO A 94 19.14 -15.83 12.37
N ALA A 95 20.37 -16.18 12.77
CA ALA A 95 21.12 -15.44 13.77
C ALA A 95 21.53 -14.05 13.26
N GLU A 96 22.07 -13.96 12.05
CA GLU A 96 22.44 -12.69 11.41
C GLU A 96 21.23 -11.81 11.14
N LEU A 97 20.10 -12.41 10.73
CA LEU A 97 18.84 -11.69 10.52
C LEU A 97 18.33 -11.05 11.81
N SER A 98 18.41 -11.75 12.94
CA SER A 98 17.97 -11.22 14.23
C SER A 98 18.91 -10.17 14.80
N ASP A 99 20.22 -10.27 14.53
CA ASP A 99 21.22 -9.35 15.06
C ASP A 99 21.26 -8.02 14.30
N TRP A 100 21.63 -8.05 13.02
CA TRP A 100 21.87 -6.82 12.26
C TRP A 100 21.21 -6.76 10.87
N ALA A 101 21.10 -7.90 10.17
CA ALA A 101 20.74 -7.94 8.76
C ALA A 101 19.28 -7.50 8.50
N TRP A 102 18.39 -7.51 9.50
CA TRP A 102 17.04 -6.96 9.40
C TRP A 102 17.01 -5.48 9.02
N ARG A 103 18.13 -4.75 9.20
CA ARG A 103 18.25 -3.33 8.82
C ARG A 103 18.43 -3.13 7.33
N VAL A 104 18.96 -4.10 6.60
CA VAL A 104 19.29 -4.00 5.16
C VAL A 104 18.07 -3.63 4.31
N PRO A 105 16.90 -4.25 4.44
CA PRO A 105 15.71 -3.87 3.69
C PRO A 105 15.28 -2.41 3.90
N PHE A 106 15.47 -1.88 5.11
CA PHE A 106 15.14 -0.48 5.41
C PHE A 106 16.12 0.49 4.75
N VAL A 107 17.39 0.14 4.67
CA VAL A 107 18.40 0.94 3.93
C VAL A 107 18.07 0.94 2.44
N ILE A 108 17.76 -0.22 1.86
CA ILE A 108 17.32 -0.33 0.45
C ILE A 108 16.09 0.54 0.21
N GLY A 109 15.07 0.45 1.07
CA GLY A 109 13.87 1.28 0.98
C GLY A 109 14.16 2.77 1.11
N GLY A 110 15.13 3.15 1.96
CA GLY A 110 15.60 4.52 2.09
C GLY A 110 16.23 5.06 0.79
N VAL A 111 17.06 4.26 0.13
CA VAL A 111 17.67 4.61 -1.18
C VAL A 111 16.58 4.82 -2.22
N PHE A 112 15.61 3.90 -2.35
CA PHE A 112 14.47 4.09 -3.24
C PHE A 112 13.65 5.35 -2.90
N GLY A 113 13.50 5.66 -1.62
CA GLY A 113 12.86 6.90 -1.17
C GLY A 113 13.60 8.15 -1.64
N LEU A 114 14.93 8.19 -1.56
CA LEU A 114 15.74 9.31 -2.06
C LEU A 114 15.63 9.44 -3.58
N ILE A 115 15.68 8.33 -4.31
CA ILE A 115 15.44 8.31 -5.76
C ILE A 115 14.04 8.88 -6.09
N SER A 116 13.02 8.50 -5.33
CA SER A 116 11.65 9.03 -5.51
C SER A 116 11.60 10.55 -5.32
N ILE A 117 12.26 11.11 -4.29
CA ILE A 117 12.35 12.56 -4.08
C ILE A 117 13.01 13.24 -5.29
N TYR A 118 14.08 12.65 -5.80
CA TYR A 118 14.77 13.18 -6.98
C TYR A 118 13.86 13.17 -8.21
N LEU A 119 13.17 12.07 -8.49
CA LEU A 119 12.26 11.94 -9.64
C LEU A 119 11.08 12.90 -9.57
N ARG A 120 10.58 13.23 -8.36
CA ARG A 120 9.49 14.21 -8.19
C ARG A 120 9.83 15.62 -8.69
N ARG A 121 11.10 15.96 -8.87
CA ARG A 121 11.49 17.27 -9.44
C ARG A 121 11.02 17.43 -10.88
N PHE A 122 10.82 16.35 -11.60
CA PHE A 122 10.40 16.34 -13.00
C PHE A 122 8.87 16.34 -13.18
N LEU A 123 8.10 16.15 -12.09
CA LEU A 123 6.64 16.18 -12.16
C LEU A 123 6.15 17.62 -12.36
N GLN A 124 5.31 17.80 -13.38
CA GLN A 124 4.66 19.08 -13.66
C GLN A 124 3.30 19.14 -12.95
N GLU A 125 2.82 20.36 -12.70
CA GLU A 125 1.47 20.63 -12.19
C GLU A 125 0.42 20.12 -13.18
N THR A 126 -0.69 19.60 -12.67
CA THR A 126 -1.77 19.08 -13.50
C THR A 126 -2.45 20.22 -14.31
N PRO A 127 -2.96 19.92 -15.52
CA PRO A 127 -3.68 20.92 -16.32
C PRO A 127 -4.90 21.50 -15.58
N VAL A 128 -5.59 20.67 -14.78
CA VAL A 128 -6.75 21.08 -13.98
C VAL A 128 -6.33 22.05 -12.90
N PHE A 129 -5.27 21.74 -12.14
CA PHE A 129 -4.75 22.62 -11.11
C PHE A 129 -4.25 23.96 -11.66
N LYS A 130 -3.61 23.98 -12.83
CA LYS A 130 -3.17 25.21 -13.51
C LYS A 130 -4.38 26.12 -13.82
N LYS A 131 -5.45 25.55 -14.41
CA LYS A 131 -6.70 26.28 -14.71
C LYS A 131 -7.36 26.83 -13.44
N MET A 132 -7.46 26.04 -12.37
CA MET A 132 -8.02 26.51 -11.09
C MET A 132 -7.20 27.64 -10.48
N ARG A 133 -5.88 27.59 -10.62
CA ARG A 133 -4.98 28.65 -10.14
C ARG A 133 -5.16 29.95 -10.95
N GLU A 134 -5.28 29.86 -12.26
CA GLU A 134 -5.49 30.99 -13.16
C GLU A 134 -6.84 31.66 -12.91
N SER A 135 -7.90 30.88 -12.67
CA SER A 135 -9.25 31.36 -12.37
C SER A 135 -9.41 31.85 -10.92
N LYS A 136 -8.35 31.83 -10.09
CA LYS A 136 -8.40 32.17 -8.66
C LYS A 136 -9.43 31.34 -7.85
N ALA A 137 -9.81 30.16 -8.35
CA ALA A 137 -10.78 29.27 -7.73
C ALA A 137 -10.17 28.38 -6.62
N LEU A 138 -8.93 28.63 -6.23
CA LEU A 138 -8.29 27.88 -5.14
C LEU A 138 -8.82 28.38 -3.79
N ALA A 139 -9.28 27.45 -2.96
CA ALA A 139 -9.70 27.74 -1.59
C ALA A 139 -8.51 28.24 -0.75
N LYS A 140 -8.75 29.26 0.08
CA LYS A 140 -7.73 29.76 1.04
C LYS A 140 -7.39 28.70 2.09
N PHE A 141 -8.41 27.97 2.56
CA PHE A 141 -8.30 26.90 3.55
C PHE A 141 -9.04 25.66 3.04
N PRO A 142 -8.38 24.82 2.18
CA PRO A 142 -9.03 23.68 1.55
C PRO A 142 -9.63 22.69 2.54
N LEU A 143 -8.95 22.43 3.66
CA LEU A 143 -9.42 21.49 4.68
C LEU A 143 -10.72 21.97 5.34
N GLU A 144 -10.80 23.25 5.68
CA GLU A 144 -12.00 23.84 6.30
C GLU A 144 -13.19 23.80 5.35
N GLU A 145 -12.97 24.09 4.08
CA GLU A 145 -14.01 24.05 3.04
C GLU A 145 -14.53 22.63 2.83
N VAL A 146 -13.65 21.64 2.71
CA VAL A 146 -14.04 20.23 2.56
C VAL A 146 -14.83 19.74 3.79
N VAL A 147 -14.39 20.07 5.00
CA VAL A 147 -15.11 19.71 6.23
C VAL A 147 -16.50 20.36 6.30
N LYS A 148 -16.67 21.61 5.84
CA LYS A 148 -17.96 22.28 5.83
C LYS A 148 -18.91 21.76 4.75
N THR A 149 -18.38 21.49 3.54
CA THR A 149 -19.19 21.21 2.36
C THR A 149 -19.47 19.72 2.16
N SER A 150 -18.55 18.84 2.56
CA SER A 150 -18.58 17.42 2.20
C SER A 150 -18.39 16.47 3.40
N ARG A 151 -19.00 16.76 4.54
CA ARG A 151 -18.89 15.94 5.77
C ARG A 151 -19.22 14.48 5.54
N PHE A 152 -20.33 14.22 4.83
CA PHE A 152 -20.75 12.86 4.52
C PHE A 152 -19.75 12.14 3.60
N GLY A 153 -19.21 12.84 2.60
CA GLY A 153 -18.16 12.31 1.72
C GLY A 153 -16.88 11.92 2.47
N ILE A 154 -16.50 12.70 3.49
CA ILE A 154 -15.35 12.38 4.36
C ILE A 154 -15.58 11.04 5.07
N TRP A 155 -16.73 10.86 5.73
CA TRP A 155 -17.05 9.63 6.45
C TRP A 155 -17.10 8.41 5.55
N ILE A 156 -17.71 8.53 4.35
CA ILE A 156 -17.73 7.44 3.36
C ILE A 156 -16.31 7.09 2.92
N SER A 157 -15.51 8.10 2.58
CA SER A 157 -14.11 7.90 2.14
C SER A 157 -13.27 7.23 3.23
N MET A 158 -13.41 7.67 4.48
CA MET A 158 -12.73 7.05 5.63
C MET A 158 -13.14 5.58 5.79
N PHE A 159 -14.44 5.29 5.75
CA PHE A 159 -14.95 3.93 5.92
C PHE A 159 -14.47 3.00 4.80
N ILE A 160 -14.58 3.43 3.54
CA ILE A 160 -14.12 2.64 2.38
C ILE A 160 -12.61 2.38 2.47
N THR A 161 -11.83 3.40 2.79
CA THR A 161 -10.37 3.27 2.94
C THR A 161 -10.02 2.32 4.08
N TRP A 162 -10.74 2.40 5.20
CA TRP A 162 -10.51 1.53 6.35
C TRP A 162 -10.81 0.06 6.01
N VAL A 163 -11.95 -0.22 5.37
CA VAL A 163 -12.30 -1.57 4.91
C VAL A 163 -11.27 -2.10 3.92
N LEU A 164 -10.88 -1.29 2.92
CA LEU A 164 -9.88 -1.68 1.93
C LEU A 164 -8.52 -2.01 2.58
N THR A 165 -8.08 -1.15 3.49
CA THR A 165 -6.81 -1.36 4.22
C THR A 165 -6.88 -2.61 5.10
N GLY A 166 -8.02 -2.82 5.79
CA GLY A 166 -8.27 -4.03 6.57
C GLY A 166 -8.16 -5.30 5.74
N CYS A 167 -8.79 -5.32 4.56
CA CYS A 167 -8.67 -6.44 3.62
C CYS A 167 -7.22 -6.69 3.19
N ILE A 168 -6.46 -5.64 2.83
CA ILE A 168 -5.05 -5.77 2.47
C ILE A 168 -4.23 -6.36 3.62
N VAL A 169 -4.42 -5.87 4.84
CA VAL A 169 -3.69 -6.35 6.01
C VAL A 169 -4.03 -7.82 6.28
N VAL A 170 -5.30 -8.17 6.32
CA VAL A 170 -5.75 -9.54 6.64
C VAL A 170 -5.31 -10.52 5.56
N PHE A 171 -5.65 -10.26 4.29
CA PHE A 171 -5.44 -11.25 3.21
C PHE A 171 -4.02 -11.26 2.65
N ILE A 172 -3.28 -10.16 2.73
CA ILE A 172 -1.92 -10.10 2.18
C ILE A 172 -0.85 -10.25 3.25
N LEU A 173 -1.01 -9.57 4.41
CA LEU A 173 0.06 -9.55 5.41
C LEU A 173 -0.08 -10.63 6.49
N LEU A 174 -1.31 -10.92 6.96
CA LEU A 174 -1.52 -11.86 8.06
C LEU A 174 -1.79 -13.30 7.58
N MET A 175 -2.45 -13.45 6.43
CA MET A 175 -2.86 -14.77 5.93
C MET A 175 -1.70 -15.76 5.73
N PRO A 176 -0.54 -15.38 5.17
CA PRO A 176 0.56 -16.33 5.00
C PRO A 176 1.03 -16.96 6.32
N GLY A 177 1.15 -16.13 7.37
CA GLY A 177 1.52 -16.63 8.70
C GLY A 177 0.45 -17.54 9.32
N PHE A 178 -0.83 -17.18 9.14
CA PHE A 178 -1.95 -17.98 9.62
C PHE A 178 -2.03 -19.35 8.92
N VAL A 179 -1.99 -19.35 7.59
CA VAL A 179 -2.04 -20.60 6.80
C VAL A 179 -0.82 -21.49 7.09
N GLY A 180 0.38 -20.90 7.24
CA GLY A 180 1.58 -21.60 7.64
C GLY A 180 1.43 -22.28 9.01
N GLY A 181 0.86 -21.59 10.00
CA GLY A 181 0.59 -22.14 11.32
C GLY A 181 -0.47 -23.25 11.33
N VAL A 182 -1.53 -23.14 10.53
CA VAL A 182 -2.61 -24.13 10.46
C VAL A 182 -2.24 -25.35 9.63
N LEU A 183 -1.59 -25.17 8.48
CA LEU A 183 -1.25 -26.26 7.55
C LEU A 183 0.19 -26.78 7.70
N GLY A 184 0.98 -26.18 8.60
CA GLY A 184 2.36 -26.60 8.84
C GLY A 184 3.36 -26.25 7.74
N PHE A 185 3.03 -25.32 6.84
CA PHE A 185 3.95 -24.84 5.81
C PHE A 185 5.09 -24.03 6.42
N SER A 186 6.27 -24.17 5.84
CA SER A 186 7.42 -23.36 6.22
C SER A 186 7.21 -21.88 5.86
N PRO A 187 7.87 -20.93 6.56
CA PRO A 187 7.81 -19.51 6.21
C PRO A 187 8.26 -19.22 4.77
N PHE A 188 9.15 -20.04 4.22
CA PHE A 188 9.60 -19.93 2.83
C PHE A 188 8.47 -20.26 1.85
N GLU A 189 7.77 -21.37 2.05
CA GLU A 189 6.66 -21.82 1.19
C GLU A 189 5.51 -20.82 1.22
N THR A 190 5.13 -20.33 2.40
CA THR A 190 4.07 -19.33 2.55
C THR A 190 4.40 -18.01 1.86
N THR A 191 5.66 -17.56 1.94
CA THR A 191 6.13 -16.37 1.22
C THR A 191 6.09 -16.57 -0.29
N TYR A 192 6.49 -17.74 -0.77
CA TYR A 192 6.45 -18.06 -2.20
C TYR A 192 5.01 -18.04 -2.75
N PHE A 193 4.05 -18.67 -2.06
CA PHE A 193 2.64 -18.64 -2.45
C PHE A 193 2.07 -17.21 -2.39
N GLN A 194 2.44 -16.42 -1.39
CA GLN A 194 2.07 -15.01 -1.28
C GLN A 194 2.56 -14.21 -2.50
N MET A 195 3.80 -14.41 -2.92
CA MET A 195 4.35 -13.73 -4.10
C MET A 195 3.57 -14.08 -5.36
N GLY A 196 3.21 -15.36 -5.56
CA GLY A 196 2.33 -15.77 -6.68
C GLY A 196 0.99 -15.03 -6.66
N GLY A 197 0.34 -14.97 -5.52
CA GLY A 197 -0.90 -14.21 -5.32
C GLY A 197 -0.73 -12.70 -5.62
N LEU A 198 0.37 -12.09 -5.17
CA LEU A 198 0.66 -10.68 -5.44
C LEU A 198 0.87 -10.40 -6.94
N VAL A 199 1.53 -11.29 -7.67
CA VAL A 199 1.67 -11.18 -9.14
C VAL A 199 0.29 -11.18 -9.81
N CYS A 200 -0.61 -12.08 -9.40
CA CYS A 200 -1.98 -12.11 -9.89
C CYS A 200 -2.74 -10.80 -9.58
N ILE A 201 -2.59 -10.25 -8.36
CA ILE A 201 -3.23 -8.99 -7.98
C ILE A 201 -2.69 -7.82 -8.82
N VAL A 202 -1.37 -7.69 -8.97
CA VAL A 202 -0.76 -6.64 -9.79
C VAL A 202 -1.26 -6.68 -11.23
N SER A 203 -1.31 -7.88 -11.82
CA SER A 203 -1.80 -8.08 -13.18
C SER A 203 -3.29 -7.74 -13.31
N SER A 204 -4.11 -8.15 -12.33
CA SER A 204 -5.54 -7.89 -12.32
C SER A 204 -5.90 -6.42 -12.11
N CYS A 205 -5.08 -5.64 -11.39
CA CYS A 205 -5.29 -4.20 -11.23
C CYS A 205 -5.32 -3.46 -12.56
N TRP A 206 -4.37 -3.76 -13.45
CA TRP A 206 -4.33 -3.15 -14.77
C TRP A 206 -5.47 -3.62 -15.69
N LEU A 207 -5.78 -4.92 -15.65
CA LEU A 207 -6.89 -5.48 -16.43
C LEU A 207 -8.23 -4.88 -15.98
N THR A 208 -8.46 -4.81 -14.66
CA THR A 208 -9.68 -4.22 -14.09
C THR A 208 -9.81 -2.74 -14.46
N GLY A 209 -8.72 -1.98 -14.42
CA GLY A 209 -8.72 -0.58 -14.87
C GLY A 209 -9.13 -0.45 -16.34
N ARG A 210 -8.65 -1.31 -17.23
CA ARG A 210 -9.06 -1.35 -18.64
C ARG A 210 -10.52 -1.74 -18.84
N LEU A 211 -11.01 -2.68 -18.04
CA LEU A 211 -12.43 -3.07 -18.07
C LEU A 211 -13.32 -1.93 -17.59
N ALA A 212 -12.89 -1.17 -16.60
CA ALA A 212 -13.62 0.00 -16.08
C ALA A 212 -13.67 1.18 -17.05
N ASP A 213 -12.75 1.26 -18.03
CA ASP A 213 -12.83 2.23 -19.12
C ASP A 213 -13.91 1.87 -20.16
N LYS A 214 -14.27 0.57 -20.27
CA LYS A 214 -15.22 0.06 -21.26
C LYS A 214 -16.62 -0.20 -20.70
N HIS A 215 -16.72 -0.49 -19.42
CA HIS A 215 -17.94 -0.89 -18.75
C HIS A 215 -18.25 0.04 -17.58
N ASN A 216 -19.50 0.03 -17.11
CA ASN A 216 -19.88 0.83 -15.96
C ASN A 216 -19.09 0.40 -14.70
N PRO A 217 -18.30 1.30 -14.08
CA PRO A 217 -17.48 0.98 -12.92
C PRO A 217 -18.29 0.44 -11.73
N SER A 218 -19.52 0.92 -11.52
CA SER A 218 -20.38 0.47 -10.43
C SER A 218 -20.79 -1.01 -10.59
N THR A 219 -21.11 -1.44 -11.81
CA THR A 219 -21.45 -2.84 -12.12
C THR A 219 -20.25 -3.75 -11.89
N LEU A 220 -19.05 -3.33 -12.33
CA LEU A 220 -17.82 -4.08 -12.09
C LEU A 220 -17.50 -4.19 -10.60
N CYS A 221 -17.69 -3.10 -9.84
CA CYS A 221 -17.50 -3.10 -8.39
C CYS A 221 -18.41 -4.12 -7.69
N ILE A 222 -19.70 -4.17 -8.04
CA ILE A 222 -20.64 -5.15 -7.48
C ILE A 222 -20.23 -6.58 -7.86
N LEU A 223 -19.90 -6.81 -9.13
CA LEU A 223 -19.51 -8.14 -9.62
C LEU A 223 -18.27 -8.66 -8.90
N PHE A 224 -17.21 -7.84 -8.82
CA PHE A 224 -15.97 -8.23 -8.16
C PHE A 224 -16.12 -8.37 -6.64
N SER A 225 -16.95 -7.54 -6.00
CA SER A 225 -17.25 -7.68 -4.57
C SER A 225 -18.02 -8.98 -4.26
N ALA A 226 -18.99 -9.33 -5.10
CA ALA A 226 -19.71 -10.61 -4.98
C ALA A 226 -18.75 -11.80 -5.21
N GLY A 227 -17.92 -11.74 -6.25
CA GLY A 227 -16.91 -12.76 -6.51
C GLY A 227 -15.92 -12.93 -5.35
N PHE A 228 -15.47 -11.81 -4.75
CA PHE A 228 -14.61 -11.83 -3.57
C PHE A 228 -15.31 -12.49 -2.37
N ALA A 229 -16.56 -12.17 -2.11
CA ALA A 229 -17.31 -12.79 -1.02
C ALA A 229 -17.44 -14.31 -1.20
N VAL A 230 -17.80 -14.77 -2.42
CA VAL A 230 -17.91 -16.19 -2.72
C VAL A 230 -16.56 -16.90 -2.60
N SER A 231 -15.49 -16.33 -3.16
CA SER A 231 -14.16 -16.91 -3.09
C SER A 231 -13.60 -16.96 -1.66
N SER A 232 -13.91 -15.96 -0.83
CA SER A 232 -13.53 -15.95 0.59
C SER A 232 -14.21 -17.08 1.37
N VAL A 233 -15.52 -17.27 1.17
CA VAL A 233 -16.24 -18.38 1.80
C VAL A 233 -15.68 -19.73 1.34
N ALA A 234 -15.45 -19.90 0.05
CA ALA A 234 -14.87 -21.12 -0.50
C ALA A 234 -13.47 -21.39 0.08
N PHE A 235 -12.61 -20.36 0.16
CA PHE A 235 -11.28 -20.47 0.73
C PHE A 235 -11.31 -20.94 2.19
N PHE A 236 -12.11 -20.30 3.04
CA PHE A 236 -12.20 -20.67 4.45
C PHE A 236 -12.85 -22.03 4.67
N SER A 237 -13.82 -22.44 3.84
CA SER A 237 -14.39 -23.79 3.91
C SER A 237 -13.38 -24.86 3.52
N LEU A 238 -12.56 -24.62 2.49
CA LEU A 238 -11.47 -25.51 2.11
C LEU A 238 -10.40 -25.59 3.19
N LEU A 239 -10.04 -24.46 3.78
CA LEU A 239 -9.05 -24.40 4.87
C LEU A 239 -9.55 -25.19 6.09
N TYR A 240 -10.84 -25.06 6.44
CA TYR A 240 -11.43 -25.81 7.54
C TYR A 240 -11.42 -27.32 7.30
N THR A 241 -11.68 -27.76 6.06
CA THR A 241 -11.64 -29.20 5.70
C THR A 241 -10.22 -29.75 5.58
N ALA A 242 -9.23 -28.91 5.23
CA ALA A 242 -7.84 -29.30 5.10
C ALA A 242 -7.05 -29.23 6.42
N ALA A 243 -7.53 -28.44 7.41
CA ALA A 243 -6.89 -28.37 8.70
C ALA A 243 -6.99 -29.73 9.43
N PRO A 244 -5.87 -30.30 9.90
CA PRO A 244 -5.96 -31.47 10.76
C PRO A 244 -6.76 -31.08 12.00
N VAL A 245 -7.82 -31.85 12.30
CA VAL A 245 -8.60 -31.67 13.53
C VAL A 245 -7.62 -31.93 14.69
N VAL A 246 -7.23 -30.85 15.38
CA VAL A 246 -6.44 -30.90 16.62
C VAL A 246 -7.41 -31.16 17.78
#